data_0147b222611cf0f2f92765f34ba2ca9b
#
_entry.id   0147b222611cf0f2f92765f34ba2ca9b
#
_cell.length_a   1.000
_cell.length_b   1.000
_cell.length_c   1.000
_cell.angle_alpha   90.00
_cell.angle_beta   90.00
_cell.angle_gamma   90.00
#
_symmetry.space_group_name_H-M   'P 1'
#
loop_
_entity.id
_entity.type
_entity.pdbx_description
1 polymer ?
#
loop_
_entity_poly.entity_id
_entity_poly.type
_entity_poly.pdbx_seq_one_letter_code
_entity_poly.pdbx_strand_id
1 'polypeptide(L)'
;TPDGVVASDSDELEGRFPAGDANLCTSSLYYDALLSASMLGRELHKPAAQTAAYRREAAALREAIERHFGARVEGFDTYRYYEGNDRLRAWICIPLTVGIDTRSEETVRALFSPALWTENGLLTQSGDKTFWDRATLYALRGAYACGETGKTTDYRSFYPARRLLG
;
A
#
# COMPACT_ATOMS: atom_id res chain seq x y z
N THR A 1 -12.86 -12.60 -4.82
CA THR A 1 -12.46 -13.32 -6.05
C THR A 1 -12.14 -14.78 -5.76
N PRO A 2 -12.05 -15.65 -6.78
CA PRO A 2 -11.59 -17.03 -6.59
C PRO A 2 -10.18 -17.12 -5.98
N ASP A 3 -9.32 -16.14 -6.25
CA ASP A 3 -7.95 -16.07 -5.73
C ASP A 3 -7.86 -15.62 -4.27
N GLY A 4 -9.00 -15.28 -3.66
CA GLY A 4 -9.09 -14.87 -2.27
C GLY A 4 -8.80 -13.40 -1.98
N VAL A 5 -8.58 -12.56 -3.01
CA VAL A 5 -8.46 -11.10 -2.87
C VAL A 5 -9.82 -10.43 -3.03
N VAL A 6 -9.93 -9.18 -2.59
CA VAL A 6 -11.19 -8.42 -2.63
C VAL A 6 -11.52 -8.02 -4.06
N ALA A 7 -12.73 -8.34 -4.52
CA ALA A 7 -13.23 -7.85 -5.79
C ALA A 7 -13.53 -6.34 -5.69
N SER A 8 -13.01 -5.59 -6.64
CA SER A 8 -13.21 -4.14 -6.71
C SER A 8 -12.86 -3.68 -8.12
N ASP A 9 -13.79 -3.06 -8.80
CA ASP A 9 -13.64 -2.48 -10.14
C ASP A 9 -13.20 -1.02 -10.12
N SER A 10 -13.07 -0.43 -8.92
CA SER A 10 -12.66 0.94 -8.74
C SER A 10 -11.69 1.09 -7.58
N ASP A 11 -10.94 2.18 -7.60
CA ASP A 11 -10.02 2.59 -6.56
C ASP A 11 -10.50 3.91 -5.95
N GLU A 12 -10.92 3.86 -4.72
CA GLU A 12 -11.39 5.04 -3.97
C GLU A 12 -10.28 6.09 -3.74
N LEU A 13 -9.01 5.67 -3.82
CA LEU A 13 -7.90 6.57 -3.62
C LEU A 13 -7.54 7.36 -4.87
N GLU A 14 -7.77 6.84 -6.05
CA GLU A 14 -7.37 7.49 -7.30
C GLU A 14 -8.49 7.69 -8.33
N GLY A 15 -9.30 6.71 -8.61
CA GLY A 15 -10.42 6.81 -9.57
C GLY A 15 -10.07 7.25 -11.00
N ARG A 16 -8.83 7.57 -11.30
CA ARG A 16 -8.34 8.10 -12.59
C ARG A 16 -7.64 7.07 -13.44
N PHE A 17 -7.18 5.99 -12.82
CA PHE A 17 -6.40 4.95 -13.48
C PHE A 17 -7.14 3.62 -13.41
N PRO A 18 -6.85 2.70 -14.33
CA PRO A 18 -7.41 1.36 -14.25
C PRO A 18 -7.09 0.70 -12.89
N ALA A 19 -8.08 0.04 -12.32
CA ALA A 19 -7.97 -0.66 -11.04
C ALA A 19 -8.12 -2.19 -11.16
N GLY A 20 -8.50 -2.69 -12.35
CA GLY A 20 -8.79 -4.11 -12.58
C GLY A 20 -10.06 -4.56 -11.85
N ASP A 21 -10.30 -5.86 -11.84
CA ASP A 21 -11.43 -6.48 -11.11
C ASP A 21 -11.13 -6.69 -9.62
N ALA A 22 -9.87 -6.52 -9.24
CA ALA A 22 -9.35 -6.52 -7.88
C ALA A 22 -8.08 -5.69 -7.84
N ASN A 23 -7.92 -4.87 -6.79
CA ASN A 23 -6.73 -4.04 -6.65
C ASN A 23 -6.05 -4.20 -5.29
N LEU A 24 -4.76 -3.91 -5.28
CA LEU A 24 -3.87 -4.03 -4.13
C LEU A 24 -4.34 -3.16 -2.95
N CYS A 25 -4.80 -1.94 -3.23
CA CYS A 25 -5.21 -0.99 -2.21
C CYS A 25 -6.42 -1.50 -1.43
N THR A 26 -7.52 -1.83 -2.13
CA THR A 26 -8.75 -2.33 -1.49
C THR A 26 -8.49 -3.60 -0.68
N SER A 27 -7.71 -4.54 -1.23
CA SER A 27 -7.38 -5.79 -0.53
C SER A 27 -6.53 -5.53 0.72
N SER A 28 -5.55 -4.63 0.65
CA SER A 28 -4.70 -4.28 1.81
C SER A 28 -5.47 -3.55 2.90
N LEU A 29 -6.37 -2.63 2.53
CA LEU A 29 -7.22 -1.92 3.49
C LEU A 29 -8.24 -2.85 4.15
N TYR A 30 -8.78 -3.83 3.42
CA TYR A 30 -9.65 -4.83 4.02
C TYR A 30 -8.91 -5.73 5.02
N TYR A 31 -7.65 -6.09 4.71
CA TYR A 31 -6.78 -6.79 5.67
C TYR A 31 -6.65 -6.01 6.99
N ASP A 32 -6.36 -4.71 6.93
CA ASP A 32 -6.25 -3.86 8.11
C ASP A 32 -7.59 -3.73 8.86
N ALA A 33 -8.69 -3.63 8.13
CA ALA A 33 -10.04 -3.61 8.71
C ALA A 33 -10.36 -4.88 9.50
N LEU A 34 -9.96 -6.07 9.01
CA LEU A 34 -10.14 -7.34 9.71
C LEU A 34 -9.31 -7.40 11.01
N LEU A 35 -8.06 -6.91 10.99
CA LEU A 35 -7.23 -6.83 12.20
C LEU A 35 -7.83 -5.85 13.21
N SER A 36 -8.30 -4.69 12.76
CA SER A 36 -8.97 -3.69 13.57
C SER A 36 -10.27 -4.22 14.17
N ALA A 37 -11.08 -4.95 13.38
CA ALA A 37 -12.31 -5.59 13.87
C ALA A 37 -12.02 -6.65 14.93
N SER A 38 -10.94 -7.43 14.79
CA SER A 38 -10.51 -8.39 15.81
C SER A 38 -10.09 -7.70 17.10
N MET A 39 -9.34 -6.59 17.00
CA MET A 39 -8.91 -5.81 18.16
C MET A 39 -10.10 -5.20 18.90
N LEU A 40 -10.94 -4.46 18.18
CA LEU A 40 -12.15 -3.83 18.75
C LEU A 40 -13.12 -4.86 19.33
N GLY A 41 -13.26 -6.01 18.67
CA GLY A 41 -14.11 -7.09 19.17
C GLY A 41 -13.65 -7.61 20.54
N ARG A 42 -12.35 -7.69 20.79
CA ARG A 42 -11.81 -8.07 22.12
C ARG A 42 -12.09 -7.00 23.16
N GLU A 43 -11.84 -5.73 22.85
CA GLU A 43 -12.12 -4.62 23.75
C GLU A 43 -13.62 -4.52 24.11
N LEU A 44 -14.49 -4.84 23.16
CA LEU A 44 -15.95 -4.86 23.34
C LEU A 44 -16.47 -6.20 23.88
N HIS A 45 -15.61 -7.09 24.34
CA HIS A 45 -15.95 -8.39 24.89
C HIS A 45 -16.85 -9.26 23.98
N LYS A 46 -16.64 -9.18 22.66
CA LYS A 46 -17.35 -10.03 21.69
C LYS A 46 -16.88 -11.48 21.81
N PRO A 47 -17.68 -12.46 21.35
CA PRO A 47 -17.31 -13.87 21.42
C PRO A 47 -15.91 -14.12 20.82
N ALA A 48 -15.09 -14.89 21.54
CA ALA A 48 -13.72 -15.19 21.10
C ALA A 48 -13.67 -15.87 19.73
N ALA A 49 -14.68 -16.69 19.40
CA ALA A 49 -14.80 -17.31 18.09
C ALA A 49 -14.93 -16.30 16.95
N GLN A 50 -15.65 -15.19 17.17
CA GLN A 50 -15.83 -14.12 16.20
C GLN A 50 -14.50 -13.36 15.98
N THR A 51 -13.82 -12.95 17.03
CA THR A 51 -12.54 -12.24 16.93
C THR A 51 -11.45 -13.09 16.31
N ALA A 52 -11.46 -14.41 16.60
CA ALA A 52 -10.55 -15.37 15.98
C ALA A 52 -10.87 -15.57 14.48
N ALA A 53 -12.16 -15.50 14.08
CA ALA A 53 -12.53 -15.60 12.66
C ALA A 53 -11.93 -14.46 11.85
N TYR A 54 -12.03 -13.21 12.32
CA TYR A 54 -11.40 -12.06 11.65
C TYR A 54 -9.89 -12.23 11.46
N ARG A 55 -9.19 -12.75 12.46
CA ARG A 55 -7.75 -13.01 12.34
C ARG A 55 -7.40 -14.09 11.33
N ARG A 56 -8.19 -15.17 11.28
CA ARG A 56 -7.98 -16.22 10.26
C ARG A 56 -8.22 -15.69 8.86
N GLU A 57 -9.27 -14.90 8.67
CA GLU A 57 -9.57 -14.26 7.39
C GLU A 57 -8.47 -13.28 6.99
N ALA A 58 -7.98 -12.45 7.91
CA ALA A 58 -6.84 -11.57 7.67
C ALA A 58 -5.59 -12.34 7.25
N ALA A 59 -5.26 -13.45 7.91
CA ALA A 59 -4.11 -14.28 7.56
C ALA A 59 -4.25 -14.86 6.14
N ALA A 60 -5.41 -15.41 5.82
CA ALA A 60 -5.69 -15.95 4.48
C ALA A 60 -5.63 -14.86 3.40
N LEU A 61 -6.16 -13.66 3.70
CA LEU A 61 -6.11 -12.53 2.77
C LEU A 61 -4.68 -12.03 2.56
N ARG A 62 -3.84 -11.96 3.61
CA ARG A 62 -2.42 -11.61 3.47
C ARG A 62 -1.70 -12.53 2.49
N GLU A 63 -1.90 -13.84 2.63
CA GLU A 63 -1.33 -14.82 1.70
C GLU A 63 -1.87 -14.65 0.27
N ALA A 64 -3.17 -14.37 0.14
CA ALA A 64 -3.79 -14.10 -1.16
C ALA A 64 -3.22 -12.85 -1.82
N ILE A 65 -3.00 -11.76 -1.07
CA ILE A 65 -2.36 -10.53 -1.54
C ILE A 65 -0.97 -10.83 -2.08
N GLU A 66 -0.16 -11.58 -1.35
CA GLU A 66 1.20 -11.95 -1.79
C GLU A 66 1.20 -12.79 -3.07
N ARG A 67 0.29 -13.75 -3.19
CA ARG A 67 0.19 -14.60 -4.39
C ARG A 67 -0.33 -13.84 -5.60
N HIS A 68 -1.35 -13.00 -5.42
CA HIS A 68 -2.07 -12.35 -6.53
C HIS A 68 -1.36 -11.09 -7.02
N PHE A 69 -0.89 -10.26 -6.10
CA PHE A 69 -0.28 -8.97 -6.44
C PHE A 69 1.24 -8.96 -6.41
N GLY A 70 1.89 -9.89 -5.69
CA GLY A 70 3.35 -10.01 -5.68
C GLY A 70 3.88 -10.25 -7.09
N ALA A 71 4.77 -9.36 -7.57
CA ALA A 71 5.27 -9.40 -8.93
C ALA A 71 6.60 -8.64 -9.08
N ARG A 72 7.31 -8.95 -10.16
CA ARG A 72 8.41 -8.10 -10.60
C ARG A 72 7.88 -7.02 -11.54
N VAL A 73 7.94 -5.76 -11.11
CA VAL A 73 7.46 -4.60 -11.87
C VAL A 73 8.63 -3.64 -12.09
N GLU A 74 8.92 -3.32 -13.35
CA GLU A 74 10.01 -2.42 -13.75
C GLU A 74 11.36 -2.74 -13.06
N GLY A 75 11.63 -4.04 -12.86
CA GLY A 75 12.90 -4.52 -12.28
C GLY A 75 12.90 -4.72 -10.76
N PHE A 76 11.88 -4.28 -10.03
CA PHE A 76 11.73 -4.43 -8.58
C PHE A 76 10.83 -5.62 -8.22
N ASP A 77 11.22 -6.42 -7.25
CA ASP A 77 10.38 -7.48 -6.68
C ASP A 77 9.43 -6.89 -5.64
N THR A 78 8.31 -6.36 -6.12
CA THR A 78 7.34 -5.60 -5.35
C THR A 78 5.92 -6.09 -5.60
N TYR A 79 4.97 -5.21 -5.83
CA TYR A 79 3.58 -5.51 -6.12
C TYR A 79 3.15 -4.88 -7.44
N ARG A 80 2.38 -5.62 -8.23
CA ARG A 80 1.52 -5.03 -9.27
C ARG A 80 0.26 -4.48 -8.60
N TYR A 81 -0.29 -3.42 -9.14
CA TYR A 81 -1.46 -2.79 -8.55
C TYR A 81 -2.76 -3.57 -8.79
N TYR A 82 -2.88 -4.17 -9.97
CA TYR A 82 -3.92 -5.11 -10.37
C TYR A 82 -3.34 -6.14 -11.35
N GLU A 83 -4.08 -7.18 -11.66
CA GLU A 83 -3.63 -8.20 -12.62
C GLU A 83 -3.43 -7.61 -14.02
N GLY A 84 -2.24 -7.79 -14.60
CA GLY A 84 -1.84 -7.19 -15.88
C GLY A 84 -1.23 -5.79 -15.78
N ASN A 85 -1.16 -5.18 -14.59
CA ASN A 85 -0.45 -3.92 -14.42
C ASN A 85 1.07 -4.17 -14.46
N ASP A 86 1.75 -3.50 -15.37
CA ASP A 86 3.19 -3.61 -15.65
C ASP A 86 4.00 -2.37 -15.26
N ARG A 87 3.33 -1.35 -14.68
CA ARG A 87 3.94 -0.10 -14.24
C ARG A 87 3.96 0.04 -12.73
N LEU A 88 5.02 0.64 -12.21
CA LEU A 88 5.06 1.03 -10.80
C LEU A 88 3.98 2.08 -10.52
N ARG A 89 3.23 1.86 -9.45
CA ARG A 89 2.22 2.77 -8.92
C ARG A 89 2.63 3.24 -7.53
N ALA A 90 2.32 4.48 -7.19
CA ALA A 90 2.55 5.00 -5.83
C ALA A 90 1.91 4.10 -4.75
N TRP A 91 0.75 3.55 -5.04
CA TRP A 91 -0.05 2.77 -4.10
C TRP A 91 0.52 1.39 -3.73
N ILE A 92 1.67 0.99 -4.30
CA ILE A 92 2.43 -0.16 -3.78
C ILE A 92 2.91 0.07 -2.34
N CYS A 93 2.84 1.31 -1.84
CA CYS A 93 3.13 1.64 -0.45
C CYS A 93 2.06 1.16 0.54
N ILE A 94 0.82 0.90 0.11
CA ILE A 94 -0.29 0.58 1.02
C ILE A 94 -0.05 -0.69 1.83
N PRO A 95 0.42 -1.81 1.26
CA PRO A 95 0.80 -2.99 2.03
C PRO A 95 1.72 -2.66 3.21
N LEU A 96 2.73 -1.81 3.00
CA LEU A 96 3.68 -1.42 4.03
C LEU A 96 2.99 -0.67 5.19
N THR A 97 1.98 0.16 4.89
CA THR A 97 1.27 0.95 5.90
C THR A 97 0.41 0.11 6.84
N VAL A 98 0.05 -1.09 6.42
CA VAL A 98 -0.81 -2.02 7.15
C VAL A 98 -0.06 -3.27 7.67
N GLY A 99 1.28 -3.26 7.57
CA GLY A 99 2.13 -4.31 8.12
C GLY A 99 2.25 -5.56 7.24
N ILE A 100 2.00 -5.44 5.94
CA ILE A 100 2.36 -6.46 4.94
C ILE A 100 3.75 -6.10 4.42
N ASP A 101 4.78 -6.76 4.94
CA ASP A 101 6.18 -6.37 4.83
C ASP A 101 7.06 -7.38 4.05
N THR A 102 6.48 -8.45 3.52
CA THR A 102 7.21 -9.53 2.82
C THR A 102 8.12 -9.00 1.70
N ARG A 103 7.69 -7.96 0.99
CA ARG A 103 8.44 -7.32 -0.11
C ARG A 103 8.89 -5.90 0.24
N SER A 104 9.04 -5.58 1.54
CA SER A 104 9.25 -4.20 2.01
C SER A 104 10.51 -3.57 1.44
N GLU A 105 11.64 -4.27 1.43
CA GLU A 105 12.92 -3.75 0.96
C GLU A 105 12.86 -3.28 -0.50
N GLU A 106 12.42 -4.16 -1.41
CA GLU A 106 12.34 -3.82 -2.83
C GLU A 106 11.20 -2.83 -3.13
N THR A 107 10.10 -2.87 -2.36
CA THR A 107 9.01 -1.89 -2.48
C THR A 107 9.48 -0.50 -2.07
N VAL A 108 10.23 -0.37 -0.98
CA VAL A 108 10.84 0.90 -0.56
C VAL A 108 11.84 1.39 -1.61
N ARG A 109 12.67 0.51 -2.15
CA ARG A 109 13.60 0.85 -3.25
C ARG A 109 12.86 1.34 -4.50
N ALA A 110 11.75 0.71 -4.86
CA ALA A 110 10.90 1.12 -5.99
C ALA A 110 10.28 2.51 -5.75
N LEU A 111 9.73 2.75 -4.57
CA LEU A 111 9.12 4.04 -4.21
C LEU A 111 10.12 5.20 -4.26
N PHE A 112 11.34 4.99 -3.80
CA PHE A 112 12.39 6.02 -3.82
C PHE A 112 13.27 5.98 -5.09
N SER A 113 12.91 5.18 -6.09
CA SER A 113 13.62 5.16 -7.37
C SER A 113 13.29 6.40 -8.22
N PRO A 114 14.15 6.76 -9.19
CA PRO A 114 13.86 7.83 -10.13
C PRO A 114 12.62 7.60 -10.98
N ALA A 115 12.06 6.38 -11.03
CA ALA A 115 10.83 6.07 -11.74
C ALA A 115 9.59 6.66 -11.06
N LEU A 116 9.62 6.80 -9.72
CA LEU A 116 8.50 7.33 -8.95
C LEU A 116 8.86 8.58 -8.15
N TRP A 117 10.08 8.69 -7.63
CA TRP A 117 10.44 9.77 -6.72
C TRP A 117 11.00 10.99 -7.47
N THR A 118 10.45 12.16 -7.16
CA THR A 118 10.91 13.45 -7.70
C THR A 118 11.22 14.43 -6.56
N GLU A 119 11.80 15.57 -6.89
CA GLU A 119 11.98 16.66 -5.92
C GLU A 119 10.65 17.19 -5.34
N ASN A 120 9.53 16.95 -6.04
CA ASN A 120 8.19 17.40 -5.65
C ASN A 120 7.38 16.35 -4.90
N GLY A 121 7.94 15.17 -4.69
CA GLY A 121 7.28 14.04 -4.07
C GLY A 121 7.11 12.87 -5.02
N LEU A 122 6.18 11.98 -4.71
CA LEU A 122 5.96 10.72 -5.40
C LEU A 122 5.00 10.91 -6.58
N LEU A 123 5.42 10.44 -7.76
CA LEU A 123 4.55 10.32 -8.92
C LEU A 123 3.45 9.27 -8.64
N THR A 124 2.27 9.47 -9.19
CA THR A 124 1.17 8.51 -9.07
C THR A 124 1.48 7.20 -9.77
N GLN A 125 2.22 7.28 -10.86
CA GLN A 125 2.65 6.14 -11.68
C GLN A 125 3.96 6.46 -12.40
N SER A 126 4.79 5.46 -12.65
CA SER A 126 5.99 5.61 -13.47
C SER A 126 5.65 6.11 -14.88
N GLY A 127 6.45 7.06 -15.39
CA GLY A 127 6.23 7.67 -16.70
C GLY A 127 5.09 8.71 -16.75
N ASP A 128 4.40 8.98 -15.64
CA ASP A 128 3.44 10.08 -15.49
C ASP A 128 4.17 11.36 -15.01
N LYS A 129 3.46 12.46 -15.01
CA LYS A 129 3.91 13.77 -14.49
C LYS A 129 3.11 14.21 -13.28
N THR A 130 2.09 13.46 -12.91
CA THR A 130 1.21 13.78 -11.78
C THR A 130 1.79 13.22 -10.50
N PHE A 131 1.91 14.05 -9.49
CA PHE A 131 2.24 13.64 -8.13
C PHE A 131 1.17 14.13 -7.16
N TRP A 132 0.95 13.36 -6.11
CA TRP A 132 -0.03 13.66 -5.09
C TRP A 132 0.62 13.67 -3.72
N ASP A 133 0.30 14.70 -2.96
CA ASP A 133 0.73 14.85 -1.57
C ASP A 133 0.30 13.64 -0.73
N ARG A 134 -0.94 13.18 -0.94
CA ARG A 134 -1.46 12.01 -0.27
C ARG A 134 -0.62 10.75 -0.54
N ALA A 135 -0.31 10.47 -1.79
CA ALA A 135 0.51 9.31 -2.16
C ALA A 135 1.92 9.41 -1.54
N THR A 136 2.52 10.60 -1.58
CA THR A 136 3.82 10.87 -0.95
C THR A 136 3.79 10.60 0.56
N LEU A 137 2.76 11.09 1.26
CA LEU A 137 2.63 10.91 2.71
C LEU A 137 2.38 9.44 3.09
N TYR A 138 1.58 8.71 2.32
CA TYR A 138 1.39 7.27 2.53
C TYR A 138 2.67 6.48 2.27
N ALA A 139 3.44 6.83 1.23
CA ALA A 139 4.73 6.20 0.97
C ALA A 139 5.73 6.43 2.09
N LEU A 140 5.85 7.67 2.59
CA LEU A 140 6.69 7.99 3.74
C LEU A 140 6.24 7.22 5.00
N ARG A 141 4.93 7.15 5.25
CA ARG A 141 4.39 6.38 6.38
C ARG A 141 4.75 4.89 6.26
N GLY A 142 4.55 4.29 5.08
CA GLY A 142 4.87 2.88 4.84
C GLY A 142 6.35 2.58 4.97
N ALA A 143 7.20 3.40 4.36
CA ALA A 143 8.65 3.27 4.45
C ALA A 143 9.13 3.41 5.90
N TYR A 144 8.61 4.38 6.66
CA TYR A 144 8.93 4.57 8.06
C TYR A 144 8.53 3.35 8.92
N ALA A 145 7.34 2.78 8.66
CA ALA A 145 6.88 1.58 9.35
C ALA A 145 7.79 0.36 9.11
N CYS A 146 8.48 0.31 7.97
CA CYS A 146 9.45 -0.73 7.63
C CYS A 146 10.90 -0.41 8.06
N GLY A 147 11.11 0.68 8.84
CA GLY A 147 12.42 1.04 9.38
C GLY A 147 13.29 1.93 8.48
N GLU A 148 12.80 2.38 7.32
CA GLU A 148 13.51 3.36 6.48
C GLU A 148 13.32 4.76 7.10
N THR A 149 14.17 5.08 8.08
CA THR A 149 14.05 6.32 8.86
C THR A 149 14.84 7.48 8.26
N GLY A 150 15.93 7.22 7.55
CA GLY A 150 16.82 8.24 7.01
C GLY A 150 16.10 9.13 5.97
N LYS A 151 15.82 8.59 4.83
CA LYS A 151 15.12 9.31 3.74
C LYS A 151 13.78 9.87 4.18
N THR A 152 13.00 9.10 4.95
CA THR A 152 11.68 9.53 5.43
C THR A 152 11.76 10.73 6.37
N THR A 153 12.79 10.83 7.22
CA THR A 153 12.99 11.98 8.11
C THR A 153 13.38 13.22 7.34
N ASP A 154 14.29 13.11 6.38
CA ASP A 154 14.71 14.21 5.52
C ASP A 154 13.50 14.81 4.76
N TYR A 155 12.69 13.98 4.16
CA TYR A 155 11.49 14.42 3.44
C TYR A 155 10.39 14.93 4.36
N ARG A 156 10.22 14.38 5.55
CA ARG A 156 9.27 14.89 6.54
C ARG A 156 9.59 16.33 6.95
N SER A 157 10.85 16.68 7.01
CA SER A 157 11.28 18.04 7.35
C SER A 157 11.15 19.01 6.16
N PHE A 158 11.49 18.54 4.98
CA PHE A 158 11.45 19.32 3.75
C PHE A 158 10.03 19.61 3.23
N TYR A 159 9.15 18.61 3.29
CA TYR A 159 7.84 18.65 2.66
C TYR A 159 6.88 19.71 3.25
N PRO A 160 6.72 19.83 4.57
CA PRO A 160 5.89 20.88 5.16
C PRO A 160 6.42 22.29 4.88
N ALA A 161 7.74 22.49 4.96
CA ALA A 161 8.34 23.80 4.68
C ALA A 161 8.05 24.28 3.27
N ARG A 162 8.11 23.38 2.29
CA ARG A 162 7.84 23.70 0.88
C ARG A 162 6.36 23.99 0.61
N ARG A 163 5.43 23.33 1.31
CA ARG A 163 3.98 23.47 1.09
C ARG A 163 3.35 24.61 1.89
N LEU A 164 3.96 25.00 3.00
CA LEU A 164 3.45 26.10 3.85
C LEU A 164 3.98 27.48 3.41
N LEU A 165 5.06 27.50 2.65
CA LEU A 165 5.73 28.73 2.23
C LEU A 165 5.56 29.04 0.73
N GLY A 166 4.77 28.23 -0.02
CA GLY A 166 4.53 28.35 -1.46
C GLY A 166 3.19 29.00 -1.81
#